data_624ab0f04f5532d1457f32f820d937a2
#
_entry.id   624ab0f04f5532d1457f32f820d937a2
#
_cell.length_a   1.000
_cell.length_b   1.000
_cell.length_c   1.000
_cell.angle_alpha   90.00
_cell.angle_beta   90.00
_cell.angle_gamma   90.00
#
_symmetry.space_group_name_H-M   'P 1'
#
loop_
_entity.id
_entity.type
_entity.pdbx_description
1 polymer ?
#
loop_
_entity_poly.entity_id
_entity_poly.type
_entity_poly.pdbx_seq_one_letter_code
_entity_poly.pdbx_strand_id
1 'polypeptide(L)'
;HNLSEEINNKYMNIALDYKYNDENDPNRFYYRSDHYNFAKYNIPIIFYFNGTHADYHQPSDTPDKINYDILENRTKLVFYTAWEVANREKRIIADKIQTKK
;
A
#
# COMPACT_ATOMS: atom_id res chain seq x y z
N HIS A 1 7.37 -3.56 -2.84
CA HIS A 1 7.60 -2.45 -3.78
C HIS A 1 7.70 -2.95 -5.23
N ASN A 2 8.72 -3.76 -5.53
CA ASN A 2 8.96 -4.26 -6.89
C ASN A 2 7.78 -5.07 -7.43
N LEU A 3 7.16 -5.89 -6.59
CA LEU A 3 5.98 -6.67 -6.97
C LEU A 3 4.80 -5.77 -7.35
N SER A 4 4.54 -4.73 -6.55
CA SER A 4 3.45 -3.78 -6.83
C SER A 4 3.67 -3.06 -8.16
N GLU A 5 4.90 -2.66 -8.44
CA GLU A 5 5.27 -1.99 -9.67
C GLU A 5 5.11 -2.92 -10.88
N GLU A 6 5.56 -4.16 -10.78
CA GLU A 6 5.41 -5.19 -11.80
C GLU A 6 3.93 -5.45 -12.14
N ILE A 7 3.10 -5.63 -11.13
CA ILE A 7 1.67 -5.90 -11.31
C ILE A 7 0.96 -4.70 -11.89
N ASN A 8 1.29 -3.49 -11.43
CA ASN A 8 0.71 -2.28 -11.99
C ASN A 8 1.04 -2.12 -13.48
N ASN A 9 2.27 -2.37 -13.87
CA ASN A 9 2.69 -2.29 -15.26
C ASN A 9 2.00 -3.34 -16.14
N LYS A 10 1.73 -4.52 -15.57
CA LYS A 10 1.09 -5.63 -16.28
C LYS A 10 -0.41 -5.44 -16.49
N TYR A 11 -1.12 -4.92 -15.48
CA TYR A 11 -2.59 -4.94 -15.46
C TYR A 11 -3.25 -3.56 -15.48
N MET A 12 -2.68 -2.56 -14.83
CA MET A 12 -3.38 -1.30 -14.56
C MET A 12 -2.71 -0.05 -15.13
N ASN A 13 -1.39 0.01 -15.08
CA ASN A 13 -0.60 1.17 -15.53
C ASN A 13 -1.03 2.48 -14.84
N ILE A 14 -1.27 2.44 -13.55
CA ILE A 14 -1.60 3.60 -12.72
C ILE A 14 -0.30 4.22 -12.20
N ALA A 15 -0.26 5.56 -12.06
CA ALA A 15 0.88 6.23 -11.45
C ALA A 15 0.92 5.93 -9.95
N LEU A 16 2.04 5.37 -9.47
CA LEU A 16 2.26 5.04 -8.06
C LEU A 16 3.29 6.00 -7.46
N ASP A 17 2.99 6.51 -6.27
CA ASP A 17 3.88 7.38 -5.51
C ASP A 17 4.39 6.62 -4.27
N TYR A 18 5.70 6.53 -4.14
CA TYR A 18 6.35 5.77 -3.08
C TYR A 18 6.93 6.62 -1.95
N LYS A 19 6.60 7.92 -1.90
CA LYS A 19 7.20 8.84 -0.92
C LYS A 19 6.99 8.43 0.54
N TYR A 20 5.87 7.78 0.85
CA TYR A 20 5.57 7.31 2.21
C TYR A 20 6.17 5.94 2.53
N ASN A 21 6.85 5.33 1.58
CA ASN A 21 7.62 4.11 1.80
C ASN A 21 8.99 4.39 2.44
N ASP A 22 9.29 5.64 2.72
CA ASP A 22 10.53 6.06 3.37
C ASP A 22 10.35 6.07 4.89
N GLU A 23 11.25 5.41 5.61
CA GLU A 23 11.28 5.40 7.08
C GLU A 23 11.53 6.78 7.67
N ASN A 24 12.12 7.69 6.89
CA ASN A 24 12.41 9.06 7.29
C ASN A 24 11.31 10.06 6.91
N ASP A 25 10.16 9.58 6.43
CA ASP A 25 9.01 10.42 6.12
C ASP A 25 8.63 11.26 7.35
N PRO A 26 8.57 12.61 7.24
CA PRO A 26 8.21 13.48 8.37
C PRO A 26 6.79 13.23 8.89
N ASN A 27 5.88 12.70 8.07
CA ASN A 27 4.53 12.32 8.50
C ASN A 27 4.52 10.99 9.25
N ARG A 28 5.59 10.23 9.19
CA ARG A 28 5.74 8.94 9.85
C ARG A 28 4.65 7.92 9.48
N PHE A 29 4.11 7.96 8.29
CA PHE A 29 3.08 7.03 7.83
C PHE A 29 3.54 5.57 7.84
N TYR A 30 4.82 5.34 7.64
CA TYR A 30 5.39 4.00 7.73
C TYR A 30 5.12 3.34 9.09
N TYR A 31 5.04 4.13 10.17
CA TYR A 31 4.87 3.64 11.54
C TYR A 31 3.45 3.80 12.08
N ARG A 32 2.54 4.42 11.34
CA ARG A 32 1.25 4.89 11.86
C ARG A 32 0.08 3.96 11.62
N SER A 33 0.31 2.73 11.16
CA SER A 33 -0.75 1.78 10.89
C SER A 33 -0.30 0.36 11.21
N ASP A 34 -1.21 -0.57 11.18
CA ASP A 34 -0.99 -1.95 11.60
C ASP A 34 0.05 -2.68 10.77
N HIS A 35 0.27 -2.27 9.51
CA HIS A 35 1.25 -2.88 8.64
C HIS A 35 2.67 -2.86 9.22
N TYR A 36 3.00 -1.83 10.00
CA TYR A 36 4.32 -1.73 10.63
C TYR A 36 4.60 -2.91 11.58
N ASN A 37 3.57 -3.41 12.25
CA ASN A 37 3.70 -4.54 13.16
C ASN A 37 4.17 -5.82 12.45
N PHE A 38 3.90 -5.94 11.16
CA PHE A 38 4.40 -7.04 10.33
C PHE A 38 5.79 -6.70 9.76
N ALA A 39 5.95 -5.48 9.28
CA ALA A 39 7.21 -5.05 8.65
C ALA A 39 8.41 -5.15 9.58
N LYS A 40 8.25 -4.82 10.86
CA LYS A 40 9.33 -4.88 11.85
C LYS A 40 9.86 -6.31 12.09
N TYR A 41 9.09 -7.33 11.71
CA TYR A 41 9.50 -8.73 11.76
C TYR A 41 9.88 -9.27 10.37
N ASN A 42 10.16 -8.40 9.43
CA ASN A 42 10.57 -8.75 8.06
C ASN A 42 9.51 -9.54 7.27
N ILE A 43 8.25 -9.35 7.61
CA ILE A 43 7.13 -9.91 6.85
C ILE A 43 6.82 -8.91 5.72
N PRO A 44 6.78 -9.36 4.45
CA PRO A 44 6.44 -8.48 3.34
C PRO A 44 5.04 -7.90 3.50
N ILE A 45 4.94 -6.58 3.35
CA ILE A 45 3.66 -5.85 3.45
C ILE A 45 3.51 -4.88 2.30
N ILE A 46 2.27 -4.50 2.02
CA ILE A 46 1.94 -3.39 1.15
C ILE A 46 0.99 -2.48 1.91
N PHE A 47 1.29 -1.19 1.92
CA PHE A 47 0.43 -0.17 2.50
C PHE A 47 -0.11 0.70 1.37
N TYR A 48 -1.40 0.54 1.06
CA TYR A 48 -2.09 1.37 0.07
C TYR A 48 -2.60 2.62 0.75
N PHE A 49 -2.15 3.78 0.29
CA PHE A 49 -2.48 5.05 0.92
C PHE A 49 -2.60 6.17 -0.10
N ASN A 50 -3.60 7.03 0.08
CA ASN A 50 -3.90 8.14 -0.83
C ASN A 50 -3.48 9.51 -0.28
N GLY A 51 -2.89 9.55 0.90
CA GLY A 51 -2.61 10.80 1.60
C GLY A 51 -3.75 11.22 2.52
N THR A 52 -3.73 12.48 2.91
CA THR A 52 -4.74 13.04 3.81
C THR A 52 -5.54 14.13 3.09
N HIS A 53 -6.74 14.42 3.62
CA HIS A 53 -7.64 15.45 3.09
C HIS A 53 -8.38 16.13 4.25
N ALA A 54 -9.18 17.16 3.95
CA ALA A 54 -9.88 17.94 4.97
C ALA A 54 -10.79 17.10 5.87
N ASP A 55 -11.37 16.03 5.34
CA ASP A 55 -12.29 15.15 6.07
C ASP A 55 -11.58 13.97 6.77
N TYR A 56 -10.25 13.86 6.64
CA TYR A 56 -9.46 12.75 7.17
C TYR A 56 -9.65 12.60 8.69
N HIS A 57 -10.09 11.43 9.12
CA HIS A 57 -10.44 11.10 10.51
C HIS A 57 -11.50 12.05 11.11
N GLN A 58 -12.37 12.62 10.29
CA GLN A 58 -13.44 13.52 10.71
C GLN A 58 -14.82 12.88 10.49
N PRO A 59 -15.83 13.30 11.28
CA PRO A 59 -17.22 12.82 11.05
C PRO A 59 -17.78 13.20 9.68
N SER A 60 -17.21 14.21 9.04
CA SER A 60 -17.59 14.67 7.69
C SER A 60 -17.09 13.76 6.57
N ASP A 61 -16.27 12.76 6.86
CA ASP A 61 -15.78 11.80 5.89
C ASP A 61 -16.86 10.76 5.58
N THR A 62 -17.71 11.09 4.63
CA THR A 62 -18.92 10.33 4.30
C THR A 62 -18.84 9.68 2.92
N PRO A 63 -19.59 8.58 2.66
CA PRO A 63 -19.51 7.84 1.41
C PRO A 63 -19.84 8.63 0.14
N ASP A 64 -20.67 9.67 0.25
CA ASP A 64 -21.04 10.52 -0.88
C ASP A 64 -19.88 11.31 -1.47
N LYS A 65 -18.78 11.46 -0.72
CA LYS A 65 -17.56 12.17 -1.14
C LYS A 65 -16.58 11.28 -1.89
N ILE A 66 -16.83 9.99 -1.99
CA ILE A 66 -15.94 9.04 -2.65
C ILE A 66 -16.01 9.20 -4.17
N ASN A 67 -14.87 9.28 -4.82
CA ASN A 67 -14.78 9.13 -6.27
C ASN A 67 -14.79 7.64 -6.61
N TYR A 68 -15.96 7.12 -7.00
CA TYR A 68 -16.16 5.69 -7.20
C TYR A 68 -15.39 5.13 -8.39
N ASP A 69 -15.12 5.92 -9.42
CA ASP A 69 -14.31 5.48 -10.56
C ASP A 69 -12.86 5.22 -10.15
N ILE A 70 -12.31 6.12 -9.34
CA ILE A 70 -10.95 5.95 -8.78
C ILE A 70 -10.93 4.78 -7.79
N LEU A 71 -11.94 4.65 -6.94
CA LEU A 71 -12.08 3.54 -6.01
C LEU A 71 -12.07 2.20 -6.75
N GLU A 72 -12.81 2.10 -7.85
CA GLU A 72 -12.84 0.89 -8.67
C GLU A 72 -11.46 0.54 -9.22
N ASN A 73 -10.75 1.50 -9.81
CA ASN A 73 -9.42 1.29 -10.37
C ASN A 73 -8.42 0.83 -9.31
N ARG A 74 -8.44 1.44 -8.14
CA ARG A 74 -7.56 1.07 -7.02
C ARG A 74 -7.90 -0.30 -6.46
N THR A 75 -9.19 -0.61 -6.38
CA THR A 75 -9.65 -1.94 -5.96
C THR A 75 -9.16 -3.03 -6.91
N LYS A 76 -9.19 -2.77 -8.22
CA LYS A 76 -8.64 -3.70 -9.22
C LYS A 76 -7.14 -3.92 -9.04
N LEU A 77 -6.38 -2.88 -8.75
CA LEU A 77 -4.95 -3.00 -8.48
C LEU A 77 -4.70 -3.92 -7.27
N VAL A 78 -5.43 -3.73 -6.19
CA VAL A 78 -5.33 -4.56 -4.99
C VAL A 78 -5.71 -6.01 -5.31
N PHE A 79 -6.78 -6.21 -6.09
CA PHE A 79 -7.21 -7.54 -6.53
C PHE A 79 -6.12 -8.25 -7.32
N TYR A 80 -5.54 -7.61 -8.32
CA TYR A 80 -4.47 -8.21 -9.12
C TYR A 80 -3.22 -8.50 -8.32
N THR A 81 -2.90 -7.66 -7.33
CA THR A 81 -1.78 -7.91 -6.42
C THR A 81 -2.03 -9.16 -5.59
N ALA A 82 -3.21 -9.28 -4.99
CA ALA A 82 -3.59 -10.46 -4.20
C ALA A 82 -3.61 -11.73 -5.04
N TRP A 83 -4.15 -11.66 -6.25
CA TRP A 83 -4.18 -12.77 -7.20
C TRP A 83 -2.80 -13.27 -7.52
N GLU A 84 -1.89 -12.36 -7.87
CA GLU A 84 -0.52 -12.70 -8.23
C GLU A 84 0.25 -13.30 -7.05
N VAL A 85 0.10 -12.73 -5.85
CA VAL A 85 0.72 -13.25 -4.64
C VAL A 85 0.22 -14.66 -4.33
N ALA A 86 -1.09 -14.88 -4.44
CA ALA A 86 -1.70 -16.17 -4.14
C ALA A 86 -1.29 -17.28 -5.12
N ASN A 87 -0.91 -16.92 -6.34
CA ASN A 87 -0.56 -17.87 -7.40
C ASN A 87 0.94 -18.01 -7.64
N ARG A 88 1.78 -17.30 -6.90
CA ARG A 88 3.23 -17.44 -7.03
C ARG A 88 3.73 -18.75 -6.43
N GLU A 89 4.72 -19.36 -7.08
CA GLU A 89 5.37 -20.56 -6.58
C GLU A 89 6.31 -20.27 -5.41
N LYS A 90 6.96 -19.10 -5.43
CA LYS A 90 7.95 -18.71 -4.42
C LYS A 90 7.40 -17.62 -3.52
N ARG A 91 7.73 -17.72 -2.23
CA ARG A 91 7.40 -16.70 -1.25
C ARG A 91 8.07 -15.37 -1.59
N ILE A 92 7.34 -14.26 -1.38
CA ILE A 92 7.87 -12.91 -1.53
C ILE A 92 8.84 -12.62 -0.40
N ILE A 93 9.96 -11.96 -0.74
CA ILE A 93 10.96 -11.53 0.23
C ILE A 93 10.74 -10.04 0.51
N ALA A 94 10.84 -9.65 1.78
CA ALA A 94 10.72 -8.24 2.18
C ALA A 94 11.86 -7.41 1.57
N ASP A 95 11.51 -6.24 0.99
CA ASP A 95 12.48 -5.32 0.42
C ASP A 95 13.35 -4.66 1.49
N LYS A 96 12.76 -4.38 2.66
CA LYS A 96 13.43 -3.76 3.80
C LYS A 96 13.57 -4.76 4.92
N ILE A 97 14.81 -5.03 5.34
CA ILE A 97 15.07 -5.96 6.44
C ILE A 97 15.27 -5.15 7.70
N GLN A 98 14.45 -5.42 8.72
CA GLN A 98 14.54 -4.77 10.01
C GLN A 98 15.56 -5.51 10.89
N THR A 99 16.46 -4.76 11.52
CA THR A 99 17.38 -5.33 12.50
C THR A 99 16.67 -5.38 13.85
N LYS A 100 16.52 -6.58 14.39
CA LYS A 100 15.98 -6.74 15.75
C LYS A 100 16.98 -6.22 16.77
N LYS A 101 16.50 -5.37 17.62
CA LYS A 101 17.29 -4.93 18.79
C LYS A 101 16.77 -5.60 20.03
#